data_c2e41f48d117cb2a1baaa4da4c05b868
#
_entry.id   c2e41f48d117cb2a1baaa4da4c05b868
#
_cell.length_a   1.000
_cell.length_b   1.000
_cell.length_c   1.000
_cell.angle_alpha   90.00
_cell.angle_beta   90.00
_cell.angle_gamma   90.00
#
_symmetry.space_group_name_H-M   'P 1'
#
loop_
_entity.id
_entity.type
_entity.pdbx_description
1 polymer ?
#
loop_
_entity_poly.entity_id
_entity_poly.type
_entity_poly.pdbx_seq_one_letter_code
_entity_poly.pdbx_strand_id
1 'polypeptide(L)'
;PIGSRGLGDVYKRQHKKMFELSDKLVSELKESDIIIISAPIYNYGPPATLKAWCDLAARIGETFRFKPNGRREGLLKNKQAYLVITSGGTKLNSSEDFLTPWLKFILNFFGIEKVEVISADQMALDYEKSIKEAEKQIENII
;
A
#
# COMPACT_ATOMS: atom_id res chain seq x y z
N PRO A 1 -16.12 -22.05 -34.36
CA PRO A 1 -15.28 -20.86 -34.19
C PRO A 1 -15.88 -19.97 -33.13
N ILE A 2 -15.13 -19.73 -32.06
CA ILE A 2 -15.48 -18.72 -31.06
C ILE A 2 -15.30 -17.41 -31.78
N GLY A 3 -16.41 -16.83 -32.24
CA GLY A 3 -16.41 -15.60 -33.01
C GLY A 3 -15.79 -14.46 -32.22
N SER A 4 -15.16 -13.50 -32.89
CA SER A 4 -14.52 -12.29 -32.36
C SER A 4 -15.40 -11.49 -31.37
N ARG A 5 -16.70 -11.70 -31.37
CA ARG A 5 -17.66 -11.11 -30.40
C ARG A 5 -17.47 -11.66 -28.97
N GLY A 6 -17.14 -12.93 -28.78
CA GLY A 6 -16.98 -13.51 -27.45
C GLY A 6 -15.74 -13.02 -26.68
N LEU A 7 -14.64 -12.78 -27.38
CA LEU A 7 -13.43 -12.21 -26.79
C LEU A 7 -13.66 -10.76 -26.31
N GLY A 8 -14.30 -9.93 -27.12
CA GLY A 8 -14.62 -8.55 -26.76
C GLY A 8 -15.51 -8.44 -25.51
N ASP A 9 -16.47 -9.35 -25.34
CA ASP A 9 -17.37 -9.37 -24.19
C ASP A 9 -16.68 -9.90 -22.91
N VAL A 10 -15.70 -10.83 -23.06
CA VAL A 10 -14.87 -11.29 -21.95
C VAL A 10 -13.97 -10.16 -21.46
N TYR A 11 -13.29 -9.45 -22.36
CA TYR A 11 -12.47 -8.29 -22.00
C TYR A 11 -13.28 -7.16 -21.33
N LYS A 12 -14.45 -6.83 -21.85
CA LYS A 12 -15.34 -5.83 -21.26
C LYS A 12 -15.80 -6.21 -19.86
N ARG A 13 -16.12 -7.49 -19.63
CA ARG A 13 -16.51 -7.98 -18.28
C ARG A 13 -15.33 -7.99 -17.29
N GLN A 14 -14.14 -8.36 -17.74
CA GLN A 14 -12.94 -8.31 -16.91
C GLN A 14 -12.57 -6.87 -16.55
N HIS A 15 -12.58 -5.95 -17.50
CA HIS A 15 -12.37 -4.52 -17.25
C HIS A 15 -13.41 -3.96 -16.27
N LYS A 16 -14.68 -4.30 -16.44
CA LYS A 16 -15.75 -3.85 -15.52
C LYS A 16 -15.47 -4.31 -14.09
N LYS A 17 -15.13 -5.60 -13.88
CA LYS A 17 -14.80 -6.13 -12.54
C LYS A 17 -13.57 -5.47 -11.92
N MET A 18 -12.54 -5.18 -12.71
CA MET A 18 -11.35 -4.46 -12.23
C MET A 18 -11.70 -3.04 -11.80
N PHE A 19 -12.54 -2.33 -12.55
CA PHE A 19 -13.01 -0.99 -12.18
C PHE A 19 -13.88 -1.03 -10.93
N GLU A 20 -14.78 -1.99 -10.79
CA GLU A 20 -15.60 -2.17 -9.59
C GLU A 20 -14.74 -2.39 -8.33
N LEU A 21 -13.69 -3.22 -8.42
CA LEU A 21 -12.74 -3.42 -7.33
C LEU A 21 -11.96 -2.14 -7.02
N SER A 22 -11.43 -1.48 -8.04
CA SER A 22 -10.72 -0.21 -7.89
C SER A 22 -11.61 0.87 -7.27
N ASP A 23 -12.86 1.00 -7.69
CA ASP A 23 -13.82 1.95 -7.12
C ASP A 23 -14.08 1.67 -5.64
N LYS A 24 -14.21 0.40 -5.26
CA LYS A 24 -14.36 -0.01 -3.86
C LYS A 24 -13.13 0.39 -3.02
N LEU A 25 -11.93 0.06 -3.48
CA LEU A 25 -10.68 0.40 -2.78
C LEU A 25 -10.50 1.91 -2.62
N VAL A 26 -10.82 2.68 -3.65
CA VAL A 26 -10.78 4.15 -3.62
C VAL A 26 -11.79 4.70 -2.63
N SER A 27 -13.03 4.17 -2.60
CA SER A 27 -14.07 4.57 -1.65
C SER A 27 -13.62 4.31 -0.21
N GLU A 28 -13.11 3.11 0.09
CA GLU A 28 -12.58 2.75 1.40
C GLU A 28 -11.47 3.71 1.84
N LEU A 29 -10.53 4.05 0.94
CA LEU A 29 -9.46 5.01 1.23
C LEU A 29 -9.99 6.43 1.49
N LYS A 30 -11.01 6.87 0.77
CA LYS A 30 -11.62 8.19 0.96
C LYS A 30 -12.38 8.29 2.26
N GLU A 31 -13.10 7.27 2.65
CA GLU A 31 -13.96 7.23 3.83
C GLU A 31 -13.17 7.02 5.13
N SER A 32 -11.98 6.40 5.06
CA SER A 32 -11.16 6.10 6.24
C SER A 32 -10.33 7.31 6.66
N ASP A 33 -10.32 7.65 7.95
CA ASP A 33 -9.41 8.62 8.55
C ASP A 33 -8.08 7.98 8.91
N ILE A 34 -8.12 6.72 9.32
CA ILE A 34 -6.95 5.91 9.71
C ILE A 34 -6.83 4.72 8.78
N ILE A 35 -5.63 4.50 8.27
CA ILE A 35 -5.30 3.41 7.35
C ILE A 35 -4.22 2.56 8.00
N ILE A 36 -4.48 1.27 8.17
CA ILE A 36 -3.50 0.32 8.70
C ILE A 36 -3.14 -0.67 7.59
N ILE A 37 -1.85 -0.74 7.26
CA ILE A 37 -1.33 -1.67 6.26
C ILE A 37 -0.34 -2.60 6.93
N SER A 38 -0.69 -3.87 7.04
CA SER A 38 0.22 -4.92 7.50
C SER A 38 0.83 -5.63 6.29
N ALA A 39 2.16 -5.66 6.23
CA ALA A 39 2.86 -6.27 5.11
C ALA A 39 4.21 -6.88 5.52
N PRO A 40 4.51 -8.13 5.09
CA PRO A 40 5.84 -8.68 5.21
C PRO A 40 6.75 -8.17 4.09
N ILE A 41 8.05 -8.08 4.38
CA ILE A 41 9.06 -7.94 3.32
C ILE A 41 9.27 -9.31 2.70
N TYR A 42 8.82 -9.49 1.45
CA TYR A 42 9.05 -10.69 0.66
C TYR A 42 10.10 -10.43 -0.41
N ASN A 43 11.19 -11.20 -0.38
CA ASN A 43 12.28 -11.04 -1.33
C ASN A 43 12.69 -9.56 -1.47
N TYR A 44 12.92 -8.90 -0.33
CA TYR A 44 13.35 -7.50 -0.19
C TYR A 44 12.31 -6.43 -0.57
N GLY A 45 11.11 -6.81 -1.02
CA GLY A 45 10.10 -5.87 -1.51
C GLY A 45 8.69 -6.18 -1.04
N PRO A 46 7.69 -5.53 -1.65
CA PRO A 46 6.29 -5.73 -1.31
C PRO A 46 5.76 -7.08 -1.79
N PRO A 47 4.83 -7.70 -1.03
CA PRO A 47 4.04 -8.80 -1.57
C PRO A 47 3.31 -8.40 -2.85
N ALA A 48 3.15 -9.33 -3.79
CA ALA A 48 2.50 -9.06 -5.07
C ALA A 48 1.08 -8.49 -4.92
N THR A 49 0.33 -8.96 -3.92
CA THR A 49 -1.02 -8.48 -3.60
C THR A 49 -1.02 -7.02 -3.15
N LEU A 50 -0.04 -6.58 -2.37
CA LEU A 50 0.10 -5.18 -1.95
C LEU A 50 0.44 -4.28 -3.15
N LYS A 51 1.32 -4.75 -4.04
CA LYS A 51 1.63 -4.02 -5.28
C LYS A 51 0.38 -3.87 -6.15
N ALA A 52 -0.40 -4.94 -6.32
CA ALA A 52 -1.66 -4.91 -7.07
C ALA A 52 -2.69 -3.95 -6.42
N TRP A 53 -2.79 -3.94 -5.08
CA TRP A 53 -3.63 -3.00 -4.35
C TRP A 53 -3.24 -1.54 -4.65
N CYS A 54 -1.96 -1.23 -4.58
CA CYS A 54 -1.45 0.11 -4.90
C CYS A 54 -1.78 0.52 -6.35
N ASP A 55 -1.63 -0.40 -7.31
CA ASP A 55 -1.90 -0.13 -8.72
C ASP A 55 -3.40 0.11 -8.97
N LEU A 56 -4.29 -0.60 -8.28
CA LEU A 56 -5.73 -0.40 -8.37
C LEU A 56 -6.20 0.87 -7.63
N ALA A 57 -5.52 1.25 -6.54
CA ALA A 57 -5.82 2.46 -5.78
C ALA A 57 -5.29 3.74 -6.47
N ALA A 58 -4.29 3.63 -7.33
CA ALA A 58 -3.71 4.78 -8.05
C ALA A 58 -4.63 5.24 -9.18
N ARG A 59 -5.60 6.09 -8.85
CA ARG A 59 -6.63 6.61 -9.78
C ARG A 59 -6.52 8.12 -9.95
N ILE A 60 -6.36 8.55 -11.21
CA ILE A 60 -6.36 9.98 -11.57
C ILE A 60 -7.73 10.59 -11.29
N GLY A 61 -7.74 11.73 -10.59
CA GLY A 61 -8.95 12.42 -10.17
C GLY A 61 -9.57 11.89 -8.89
N GLU A 62 -9.10 10.74 -8.37
CA GLU A 62 -9.61 10.09 -7.17
C GLU A 62 -8.60 10.12 -6.00
N THR A 63 -7.42 9.55 -6.21
CA THR A 63 -6.35 9.49 -5.20
C THR A 63 -5.21 10.45 -5.48
N PHE A 64 -5.03 10.84 -6.73
CA PHE A 64 -4.08 11.86 -7.15
C PHE A 64 -4.54 12.58 -8.43
N ARG A 65 -3.89 13.71 -8.75
CA ARG A 65 -4.07 14.43 -10.01
C ARG A 65 -2.77 15.06 -10.49
N PHE A 66 -2.75 15.47 -11.74
CA PHE A 66 -1.71 16.36 -12.28
C PHE A 66 -2.19 17.80 -12.27
N LYS A 67 -1.34 18.71 -11.78
CA LYS A 67 -1.56 20.16 -11.88
C LYS A 67 -1.22 20.65 -13.30
N PRO A 68 -1.68 21.85 -13.69
CA PRO A 68 -1.35 22.42 -15.02
C PRO A 68 0.15 22.51 -15.29
N ASN A 69 0.98 22.64 -14.26
CA ASN A 69 2.45 22.68 -14.34
C ASN A 69 3.09 21.28 -14.41
N GLY A 70 2.31 20.21 -14.59
CA GLY A 70 2.77 18.83 -14.66
C GLY A 70 3.13 18.20 -13.31
N ARG A 71 3.08 18.95 -12.20
CA ARG A 71 3.34 18.40 -10.87
C ARG A 71 2.19 17.51 -10.39
N ARG A 72 2.55 16.44 -9.70
CA ARG A 72 1.57 15.53 -9.08
C ARG A 72 1.07 16.13 -7.75
N GLU A 73 -0.18 15.90 -7.45
CA GLU A 73 -0.83 16.26 -6.20
C GLU A 73 -1.66 15.08 -5.70
N GLY A 74 -1.40 14.64 -4.47
CA GLY A 74 -2.23 13.64 -3.81
C GLY A 74 -3.52 14.25 -3.28
N LEU A 75 -4.61 13.52 -3.37
CA LEU A 75 -5.96 13.99 -3.02
C LEU A 75 -6.48 13.48 -1.69
N LEU A 76 -5.86 12.43 -1.12
CA LEU A 76 -6.24 11.86 0.17
C LEU A 76 -5.58 12.65 1.32
N LYS A 77 -6.25 13.72 1.75
CA LYS A 77 -5.75 14.64 2.78
C LYS A 77 -6.30 14.30 4.18
N ASN A 78 -5.59 14.77 5.22
CA ASN A 78 -5.99 14.65 6.62
C ASN A 78 -6.18 13.21 7.10
N LYS A 79 -5.36 12.29 6.59
CA LYS A 79 -5.37 10.88 6.97
C LYS A 79 -4.08 10.49 7.67
N GLN A 80 -4.17 9.52 8.58
CA GLN A 80 -3.06 8.89 9.27
C GLN A 80 -2.88 7.46 8.74
N ALA A 81 -1.66 7.07 8.40
CA ALA A 81 -1.35 5.69 8.06
C ALA A 81 -0.38 5.06 9.08
N TYR A 82 -0.64 3.80 9.41
CA TYR A 82 0.24 2.95 10.20
C TYR A 82 0.67 1.77 9.35
N LEU A 83 1.97 1.61 9.17
CA LEU A 83 2.56 0.48 8.46
C LEU A 83 3.08 -0.53 9.49
N VAL A 84 2.51 -1.71 9.51
CA VAL A 84 2.98 -2.82 10.35
C VAL A 84 3.83 -3.74 9.46
N ILE A 85 5.14 -3.58 9.54
CA ILE A 85 6.09 -4.28 8.67
C ILE A 85 6.78 -5.41 9.41
N THR A 86 6.79 -6.59 8.81
CA THR A 86 7.51 -7.76 9.33
C THR A 86 8.56 -8.24 8.35
N SER A 87 9.63 -8.85 8.84
CA SER A 87 10.61 -9.53 8.00
C SER A 87 11.26 -10.71 8.70
N GLY A 88 11.72 -11.70 7.91
CA GLY A 88 12.53 -12.78 8.43
C GLY A 88 13.96 -12.35 8.72
N GLY A 89 14.66 -11.81 7.73
CA GLY A 89 16.09 -11.46 7.85
C GLY A 89 16.41 -10.00 7.53
N THR A 90 15.60 -9.33 6.72
CA THR A 90 15.85 -7.95 6.30
C THR A 90 15.65 -6.99 7.47
N LYS A 91 16.66 -6.20 7.77
CA LYS A 91 16.55 -5.11 8.75
C LYS A 91 15.76 -3.95 8.14
N LEU A 92 14.79 -3.44 8.89
CA LEU A 92 13.98 -2.30 8.46
C LEU A 92 14.86 -1.05 8.21
N ASN A 93 14.52 -0.29 7.18
CA ASN A 93 15.26 0.90 6.74
C ASN A 93 16.73 0.64 6.36
N SER A 94 17.14 -0.61 6.17
CA SER A 94 18.46 -0.93 5.59
C SER A 94 18.45 -0.71 4.06
N SER A 95 19.62 -0.83 3.44
CA SER A 95 19.75 -0.78 1.97
C SER A 95 19.06 -1.92 1.24
N GLU A 96 18.62 -2.95 1.97
CA GLU A 96 17.91 -4.11 1.44
C GLU A 96 16.39 -4.04 1.67
N ASP A 97 15.89 -3.00 2.35
CA ASP A 97 14.46 -2.75 2.56
C ASP A 97 13.90 -1.91 1.41
N PHE A 98 13.35 -2.57 0.41
CA PHE A 98 12.66 -1.91 -0.71
C PHE A 98 11.13 -1.80 -0.50
N LEU A 99 10.59 -2.36 0.59
CA LEU A 99 9.16 -2.23 0.89
C LEU A 99 8.85 -0.90 1.59
N THR A 100 9.50 -0.62 2.71
CA THR A 100 9.13 0.51 3.57
C THR A 100 9.25 1.86 2.86
N PRO A 101 10.38 2.20 2.20
CA PRO A 101 10.50 3.47 1.50
C PRO A 101 9.56 3.57 0.30
N TRP A 102 9.34 2.48 -0.43
CA TRP A 102 8.40 2.45 -1.55
C TRP A 102 6.96 2.69 -1.09
N LEU A 103 6.51 2.02 -0.02
CA LEU A 103 5.14 2.15 0.46
C LEU A 103 4.87 3.55 1.05
N LYS A 104 5.83 4.11 1.78
CA LYS A 104 5.77 5.51 2.22
C LYS A 104 5.65 6.46 1.04
N PHE A 105 6.44 6.25 -0.01
CA PHE A 105 6.38 7.06 -1.23
C PHE A 105 4.99 7.00 -1.88
N ILE A 106 4.40 5.80 -2.02
CA ILE A 106 3.07 5.62 -2.63
C ILE A 106 1.98 6.30 -1.80
N LEU A 107 2.00 6.18 -0.47
CA LEU A 107 1.04 6.85 0.39
C LEU A 107 1.15 8.37 0.30
N ASN A 108 2.37 8.91 0.31
CA ASN A 108 2.62 10.33 0.07
C ASN A 108 2.14 10.77 -1.33
N PHE A 109 2.35 9.94 -2.34
CA PHE A 109 1.85 10.18 -3.69
C PHE A 109 0.31 10.29 -3.72
N PHE A 110 -0.40 9.51 -2.91
CA PHE A 110 -1.85 9.64 -2.74
C PHE A 110 -2.25 10.86 -1.88
N GLY A 111 -1.32 11.47 -1.14
CA GLY A 111 -1.58 12.62 -0.29
C GLY A 111 -1.63 12.32 1.22
N ILE A 112 -1.32 11.09 1.62
CA ILE A 112 -1.24 10.64 3.00
C ILE A 112 0.18 10.91 3.50
N GLU A 113 0.36 12.03 4.20
CA GLU A 113 1.69 12.49 4.62
C GLU A 113 2.08 11.98 6.01
N LYS A 114 1.09 11.75 6.88
CA LYS A 114 1.32 11.20 8.21
C LYS A 114 1.40 9.68 8.15
N VAL A 115 2.62 9.14 8.14
CA VAL A 115 2.88 7.71 8.05
C VAL A 115 3.81 7.28 9.16
N GLU A 116 3.31 6.48 10.07
CA GLU A 116 4.07 5.84 11.14
C GLU A 116 4.36 4.38 10.80
N VAL A 117 5.50 3.87 11.25
CA VAL A 117 5.93 2.50 10.99
C VAL A 117 6.15 1.77 12.29
N ILE A 118 5.52 0.64 12.41
CA ILE A 118 5.71 -0.35 13.46
C ILE A 118 6.42 -1.54 12.82
N SER A 119 7.52 -1.99 13.39
CA SER A 119 8.29 -3.07 12.81
C SER A 119 8.53 -4.23 13.77
N ALA A 120 8.32 -5.44 13.26
CA ALA A 120 8.87 -6.65 13.82
C ALA A 120 9.79 -7.26 12.75
N ASP A 121 10.99 -6.70 12.62
CA ASP A 121 11.96 -7.13 11.61
C ASP A 121 12.98 -8.13 12.17
N GLN A 122 13.67 -8.83 11.26
CA GLN A 122 14.69 -9.83 11.59
C GLN A 122 14.18 -10.93 12.53
N MET A 123 12.92 -11.33 12.41
CA MET A 123 12.26 -12.31 13.29
C MET A 123 12.92 -13.70 13.23
N ALA A 124 13.61 -14.03 12.14
CA ALA A 124 14.36 -15.28 12.04
C ALA A 124 15.64 -15.28 12.89
N LEU A 125 16.13 -14.11 13.31
CA LEU A 125 17.31 -13.98 14.16
C LEU A 125 16.94 -14.00 15.64
N ASP A 126 15.91 -13.24 16.03
CA ASP A 126 15.41 -13.17 17.41
C ASP A 126 13.92 -12.77 17.41
N TYR A 127 13.07 -13.76 17.41
CA TYR A 127 11.62 -13.58 17.34
C TYR A 127 11.06 -12.81 18.54
N GLU A 128 11.44 -13.23 19.75
CA GLU A 128 10.90 -12.64 20.98
C GLU A 128 11.29 -11.19 21.15
N LYS A 129 12.53 -10.85 20.81
CA LYS A 129 13.02 -9.47 20.82
C LYS A 129 12.27 -8.63 19.82
N SER A 130 12.11 -9.09 18.57
CA SER A 130 11.42 -8.37 17.50
C SER A 130 9.97 -8.07 17.88
N ILE A 131 9.26 -9.01 18.48
CA ILE A 131 7.88 -8.82 18.93
C ILE A 131 7.82 -7.79 20.09
N LYS A 132 8.68 -7.92 21.10
CA LYS A 132 8.71 -6.97 22.23
C LYS A 132 9.01 -5.53 21.77
N GLU A 133 9.89 -5.37 20.79
CA GLU A 133 10.20 -4.06 20.21
C GLU A 133 9.00 -3.48 19.46
N ALA A 134 8.27 -4.31 18.71
CA ALA A 134 7.04 -3.89 18.04
C ALA A 134 5.93 -3.48 19.03
N GLU A 135 5.74 -4.26 20.08
CA GLU A 135 4.78 -3.94 21.16
C GLU A 135 5.07 -2.59 21.81
N LYS A 136 6.34 -2.29 22.14
CA LYS A 136 6.75 -0.99 22.67
C LYS A 136 6.47 0.17 21.67
N GLN A 137 6.65 -0.07 20.37
CA GLN A 137 6.32 0.93 19.35
C GLN A 137 4.82 1.23 19.33
N ILE A 138 3.97 0.21 19.51
CA ILE A 138 2.51 0.37 19.59
C ILE A 138 2.13 1.16 20.84
N GLU A 139 2.70 0.82 22.01
CA GLU A 139 2.44 1.53 23.27
C GLU A 139 2.76 3.03 23.20
N ASN A 140 3.74 3.42 22.38
CA ASN A 140 4.11 4.84 22.21
C ASN A 140 3.18 5.60 21.25
N ILE A 141 2.28 4.93 20.55
CA ILE A 141 1.34 5.52 19.59
C ILE A 141 -0.01 5.84 20.28
N ILE A 142 -0.35 5.06 21.30
CA ILE A 142 -1.59 5.17 22.06
C ILE A 142 -1.42 6.16 23.21
#